data_a850e29fb364c2049f306112b49ced03
#
_entry.id   a850e29fb364c2049f306112b49ced03
#
_cell.length_a   1.000
_cell.length_b   1.000
_cell.length_c   1.000
_cell.angle_alpha   90.00
_cell.angle_beta   90.00
_cell.angle_gamma   90.00
#
_symmetry.space_group_name_H-M   'P 1'
#
loop_
_entity.id
_entity.type
_entity.pdbx_description
1 polymer ?
#
loop_
_entity_poly.entity_id
_entity_poly.type
_entity_poly.pdbx_seq_one_letter_code
_entity_poly.pdbx_strand_id
1 'polypeptide(L)'
;MVLAKDKRFRAGVVLDGWMLPLEDNIYAQVTQPVLMLNTETFQWKRNVLKMKNLECTQQNRIMLTILGTCHQSSTDFQFLCNHYMGRIMKFCHNLAPKDAIDITGKIVQGFLCKIIGITDKELREDLLTGKHEWLICGTNVNLEKTDH
;
A
#
# COMPACT_ATOMS: atom_id res chain seq x y z
N MET A 1 12.65 -8.42 8.30
CA MET A 1 11.27 -8.64 7.85
C MET A 1 10.80 -10.00 8.34
N VAL A 2 9.64 -10.06 9.00
CA VAL A 2 9.13 -11.28 9.65
C VAL A 2 8.86 -12.39 8.63
N LEU A 3 8.20 -12.06 7.51
CA LEU A 3 7.86 -13.03 6.45
C LEU A 3 9.05 -13.79 5.88
N ALA A 4 10.24 -13.20 5.86
CA ALA A 4 11.45 -13.90 5.40
C ALA A 4 11.89 -15.00 6.36
N LYS A 5 11.71 -14.77 7.67
CA LYS A 5 12.24 -15.63 8.73
C LYS A 5 11.23 -16.61 9.29
N ASP A 6 9.94 -16.25 9.32
CA ASP A 6 8.89 -17.05 9.95
C ASP A 6 7.83 -17.45 8.93
N LYS A 7 7.83 -18.71 8.53
CA LYS A 7 6.92 -19.27 7.51
C LYS A 7 5.51 -19.58 8.04
N ARG A 8 5.23 -19.37 9.32
CA ARG A 8 3.87 -19.46 9.88
C ARG A 8 2.99 -18.33 9.38
N PHE A 9 3.56 -17.17 9.04
CA PHE A 9 2.81 -16.09 8.40
C PHE A 9 2.55 -16.42 6.94
N ARG A 10 1.29 -16.53 6.56
CA ARG A 10 0.86 -16.94 5.21
C ARG A 10 0.80 -15.80 4.21
N ALA A 11 0.67 -14.58 4.67
CA ALA A 11 0.64 -13.37 3.86
C ALA A 11 1.07 -12.15 4.69
N GLY A 12 1.31 -11.03 4.04
CA GLY A 12 1.60 -9.74 4.69
C GLY A 12 0.88 -8.59 4.01
N VAL A 13 0.52 -7.60 4.82
CA VAL A 13 0.05 -6.30 4.37
C VAL A 13 1.03 -5.23 4.88
N VAL A 14 1.45 -4.36 3.99
CA VAL A 14 2.38 -3.26 4.27
C VAL A 14 1.69 -1.96 3.88
N LEU A 15 1.36 -1.12 4.86
CA LEU A 15 0.80 0.20 4.63
C LEU A 15 1.93 1.22 4.75
N ASP A 16 2.23 1.95 3.66
CA ASP A 16 3.31 2.93 3.59
C ASP A 16 4.64 2.44 4.16
N GLY A 17 5.06 1.25 3.77
CA GLY A 17 6.21 0.58 4.35
C GLY A 17 7.53 1.32 4.13
N TRP A 18 8.30 1.47 5.19
CA TRP A 18 9.66 1.99 5.10
C TRP A 18 10.65 0.84 4.92
N MET A 19 11.08 0.62 3.68
CA MET A 19 11.87 -0.54 3.27
C MET A 19 13.38 -0.29 3.31
N LEU A 20 13.84 0.96 3.39
CA LEU A 20 15.26 1.30 3.36
C LEU A 20 16.14 0.59 4.41
N PRO A 21 15.66 0.35 5.66
CA PRO A 21 16.47 -0.35 6.64
C PRO A 21 16.69 -1.84 6.36
N LEU A 22 15.96 -2.41 5.40
CA LEU A 22 16.08 -3.83 5.08
C LEU A 22 17.24 -4.08 4.11
N GLU A 23 17.98 -5.14 4.38
CA GLU A 23 19.03 -5.66 3.50
C GLU A 23 18.43 -6.26 2.22
N ASP A 24 19.12 -6.14 1.09
CA ASP A 24 18.61 -6.56 -0.21
C ASP A 24 18.37 -8.08 -0.30
N ASN A 25 19.16 -8.88 0.40
CA ASN A 25 19.05 -10.33 0.46
C ASN A 25 17.73 -10.82 1.13
N ILE A 26 17.07 -9.96 1.91
CA ILE A 26 15.83 -10.31 2.62
C ILE A 26 14.66 -10.44 1.64
N TYR A 27 14.62 -9.63 0.59
CA TYR A 27 13.51 -9.63 -0.37
C TYR A 27 13.36 -10.97 -1.09
N ALA A 28 14.48 -11.59 -1.49
CA ALA A 28 14.49 -12.90 -2.14
C ALA A 28 13.98 -14.04 -1.24
N GLN A 29 14.03 -13.85 0.08
CA GLN A 29 13.57 -14.84 1.06
C GLN A 29 12.07 -14.79 1.32
N VAL A 30 11.38 -13.75 0.85
CA VAL A 30 9.93 -13.61 0.98
C VAL A 30 9.26 -14.33 -0.17
N THR A 31 8.60 -15.42 0.14
CA THR A 31 7.87 -16.24 -0.83
C THR A 31 6.36 -16.12 -0.70
N GLN A 32 5.90 -15.56 0.40
CA GLN A 32 4.48 -15.40 0.70
C GLN A 32 3.88 -14.23 -0.10
N PRO A 33 2.56 -14.25 -0.32
CA PRO A 33 1.80 -13.10 -0.83
C PRO A 33 2.01 -11.86 0.03
N VAL A 34 2.16 -10.70 -0.62
CA VAL A 34 2.31 -9.41 0.05
C VAL A 34 1.51 -8.33 -0.68
N LEU A 35 0.67 -7.64 0.04
CA LEU A 35 0.06 -6.40 -0.40
C LEU A 35 0.92 -5.22 0.10
N MET A 36 1.47 -4.44 -0.82
CA MET A 36 2.12 -3.16 -0.52
C MET A 36 1.15 -2.05 -0.95
N LEU A 37 0.54 -1.38 0.02
CA LEU A 37 -0.43 -0.33 -0.21
C LEU A 37 0.18 1.01 0.24
N ASN A 38 0.41 1.89 -0.71
CA ASN A 38 1.05 3.18 -0.48
C ASN A 38 0.05 4.32 -0.59
N THR A 39 0.27 5.37 0.18
CA THR A 39 -0.39 6.66 -0.03
C THR A 39 0.35 7.49 -1.08
N GLU A 40 -0.35 8.41 -1.73
CA GLU A 40 0.19 9.21 -2.84
C GLU A 40 1.43 10.01 -2.44
N THR A 41 1.39 10.64 -1.25
CA THR A 41 2.43 11.61 -0.85
C THR A 41 3.57 11.01 -0.04
N PHE A 42 3.43 9.77 0.46
CA PHE A 42 4.45 9.12 1.27
C PHE A 42 5.26 8.10 0.46
N GLN A 43 5.79 8.57 -0.67
CA GLN A 43 6.63 7.75 -1.53
C GLN A 43 7.86 8.55 -1.99
N TRP A 44 9.01 7.90 -2.01
CA TRP A 44 10.24 8.42 -2.59
C TRP A 44 10.99 7.32 -3.31
N LYS A 45 11.71 7.69 -4.34
CA LYS A 45 12.31 6.78 -5.33
C LYS A 45 13.08 5.62 -4.72
N ARG A 46 14.00 5.89 -3.79
CA ARG A 46 14.83 4.84 -3.17
C ARG A 46 14.00 3.79 -2.42
N ASN A 47 12.94 4.21 -1.73
CA ASN A 47 12.06 3.31 -0.99
C ASN A 47 11.20 2.47 -1.94
N VAL A 48 10.66 3.08 -2.98
CA VAL A 48 9.85 2.40 -4.00
C VAL A 48 10.68 1.36 -4.76
N LEU A 49 11.94 1.67 -5.09
CA LEU A 49 12.83 0.69 -5.72
C LEU A 49 13.06 -0.53 -4.82
N LYS A 50 13.16 -0.35 -3.51
CA LYS A 50 13.22 -1.46 -2.55
C LYS A 50 11.91 -2.28 -2.54
N MET A 51 10.74 -1.62 -2.58
CA MET A 51 9.45 -2.31 -2.68
C MET A 51 9.34 -3.13 -3.96
N LYS A 52 9.85 -2.62 -5.08
CA LYS A 52 9.85 -3.35 -6.36
C LYS A 52 10.62 -4.67 -6.31
N ASN A 53 11.61 -4.81 -5.44
CA ASN A 53 12.27 -6.09 -5.22
C ASN A 53 11.35 -7.17 -4.61
N LEU A 54 10.24 -6.77 -3.98
CA LEU A 54 9.20 -7.68 -3.49
C LEU A 54 8.11 -7.94 -4.53
N GLU A 55 7.90 -7.02 -5.47
CA GLU A 55 6.79 -7.10 -6.41
C GLU A 55 6.91 -8.34 -7.30
N CYS A 56 5.86 -9.18 -7.31
CA CYS A 56 5.76 -10.36 -8.17
C CYS A 56 4.30 -10.78 -8.29
N THR A 57 3.69 -10.42 -9.39
CA THR A 57 2.25 -10.66 -9.62
C THR A 57 1.89 -12.15 -9.58
N GLN A 58 2.74 -13.02 -10.13
CA GLN A 58 2.52 -14.47 -10.14
C GLN A 58 2.48 -15.09 -8.72
N GLN A 59 3.07 -14.43 -7.73
CA GLN A 59 3.08 -14.85 -6.33
C GLN A 59 2.14 -14.00 -5.46
N ASN A 60 1.20 -13.25 -6.07
CA ASN A 60 0.32 -12.32 -5.35
C ASN A 60 1.08 -11.32 -4.46
N ARG A 61 2.24 -10.86 -4.93
CA ARG A 61 2.99 -9.75 -4.34
C ARG A 61 2.75 -8.53 -5.20
N ILE A 62 1.84 -7.69 -4.75
CA ILE A 62 1.31 -6.55 -5.51
C ILE A 62 1.56 -5.24 -4.78
N MET A 63 1.79 -4.19 -5.55
CA MET A 63 1.91 -2.84 -5.06
C MET A 63 0.81 -1.98 -5.66
N LEU A 64 0.12 -1.22 -4.80
CA LEU A 64 -0.92 -0.28 -5.17
C LEU A 64 -0.65 1.06 -4.51
N THR A 65 -1.10 2.13 -5.13
CA THR A 65 -1.07 3.48 -4.55
C THR A 65 -2.48 4.06 -4.54
N ILE A 66 -2.91 4.58 -3.39
CA ILE A 66 -4.17 5.30 -3.22
C ILE A 66 -3.90 6.79 -3.46
N LEU A 67 -4.49 7.33 -4.52
CA LEU A 67 -4.39 8.74 -4.88
C LEU A 67 -5.22 9.61 -3.91
N GLY A 68 -4.86 10.87 -3.78
CA GLY A 68 -5.54 11.80 -2.87
C GLY A 68 -5.27 11.53 -1.39
N THR A 69 -4.24 10.74 -1.04
CA THR A 69 -3.93 10.34 0.34
C THR A 69 -2.54 10.76 0.79
N CYS A 70 -2.36 10.89 2.10
CA CYS A 70 -1.08 11.07 2.77
C CYS A 70 -0.89 9.99 3.84
N HIS A 71 0.30 9.93 4.43
CA HIS A 71 0.65 8.88 5.41
C HIS A 71 -0.36 8.71 6.54
N GLN A 72 -0.96 9.79 7.01
CA GLN A 72 -1.97 9.77 8.07
C GLN A 72 -3.36 9.33 7.60
N SER A 73 -3.59 9.18 6.28
CA SER A 73 -4.91 8.84 5.72
C SER A 73 -5.42 7.46 6.13
N SER A 74 -4.54 6.57 6.57
CA SER A 74 -4.89 5.24 7.10
C SER A 74 -5.11 5.22 8.61
N THR A 75 -5.13 6.39 9.28
CA THR A 75 -5.28 6.52 10.74
C THR A 75 -6.48 7.40 11.10
N ASP A 76 -6.93 7.29 12.35
CA ASP A 76 -8.01 8.12 12.90
C ASP A 76 -7.61 9.59 13.12
N PHE A 77 -6.34 9.90 12.95
CA PHE A 77 -5.80 11.23 13.23
C PHE A 77 -6.49 12.33 12.41
N GLN A 78 -6.90 12.04 11.19
CA GLN A 78 -7.61 12.97 10.31
C GLN A 78 -8.99 13.38 10.85
N PHE A 79 -9.64 12.53 11.66
CA PHE A 79 -10.93 12.86 12.28
C PHE A 79 -10.79 13.73 13.53
N LEU A 80 -9.62 13.72 14.15
CA LEU A 80 -9.31 14.53 15.32
C LEU A 80 -8.87 15.94 14.96
N CYS A 81 -8.39 16.16 13.75
CA CYS A 81 -7.92 17.47 13.30
C CYS A 81 -9.03 18.21 12.53
N ASN A 82 -9.17 19.51 12.80
CA ASN A 82 -9.98 20.36 11.94
C ASN A 82 -9.41 20.29 10.49
N HIS A 83 -10.30 20.10 9.52
CA HIS A 83 -9.93 19.92 8.09
C HIS A 83 -8.97 21.02 7.58
N TYR A 84 -9.15 22.26 8.02
CA TYR A 84 -8.30 23.39 7.64
C TYR A 84 -6.88 23.26 8.22
N MET A 85 -6.77 22.92 9.51
CA MET A 85 -5.49 22.65 10.16
C MET A 85 -4.80 21.43 9.56
N GLY A 86 -5.56 20.38 9.24
CA GLY A 86 -5.05 19.17 8.63
C GLY A 86 -4.39 19.42 7.25
N ARG A 87 -4.92 20.33 6.45
CA ARG A 87 -4.33 20.74 5.17
C ARG A 87 -3.03 21.52 5.33
N ILE A 88 -3.00 22.48 6.27
CA ILE A 88 -1.80 23.28 6.56
C ILE A 88 -0.67 22.38 7.05
N MET A 89 -0.97 21.41 7.90
CA MET A 89 0.00 20.48 8.46
C MET A 89 0.30 19.28 7.54
N LYS A 90 -0.27 19.23 6.34
CA LYS A 90 -0.14 18.13 5.37
C LYS A 90 -0.61 16.76 5.91
N PHE A 91 -1.54 16.75 6.85
CA PHE A 91 -2.17 15.52 7.39
C PHE A 91 -3.42 15.12 6.62
N CYS A 92 -3.97 16.01 5.80
CA CYS A 92 -5.12 15.76 4.92
C CYS A 92 -4.74 16.05 3.47
N HIS A 93 -5.22 15.23 2.57
CA HIS A 93 -5.05 15.40 1.13
C HIS A 93 -6.42 15.50 0.43
N ASN A 94 -6.50 15.20 -0.87
CA ASN A 94 -7.71 15.47 -1.67
C ASN A 94 -8.84 14.46 -1.41
N LEU A 95 -8.52 13.22 -1.05
CA LEU A 95 -9.52 12.21 -0.73
C LEU A 95 -10.04 12.41 0.70
N ALA A 96 -11.37 12.33 0.87
CA ALA A 96 -11.96 12.47 2.20
C ALA A 96 -11.49 11.35 3.15
N PRO A 97 -11.25 11.65 4.44
CA PRO A 97 -10.70 10.67 5.40
C PRO A 97 -11.50 9.37 5.48
N LYS A 98 -12.83 9.47 5.47
CA LYS A 98 -13.71 8.30 5.49
C LYS A 98 -13.52 7.42 4.25
N ASP A 99 -13.43 8.03 3.08
CA ASP A 99 -13.28 7.30 1.81
C ASP A 99 -11.90 6.66 1.73
N ALA A 100 -10.85 7.34 2.22
CA ALA A 100 -9.50 6.79 2.27
C ALA A 100 -9.43 5.52 3.14
N ILE A 101 -10.05 5.54 4.33
CA ILE A 101 -10.11 4.37 5.22
C ILE A 101 -10.97 3.26 4.62
N ASP A 102 -12.11 3.60 4.03
CA ASP A 102 -13.02 2.63 3.41
C ASP A 102 -12.34 1.90 2.24
N ILE A 103 -11.70 2.63 1.33
CA ILE A 103 -10.93 2.06 0.21
C ILE A 103 -9.78 1.19 0.74
N THR A 104 -9.01 1.68 1.71
CA THR A 104 -7.92 0.92 2.34
C THR A 104 -8.45 -0.40 2.92
N GLY A 105 -9.53 -0.35 3.69
CA GLY A 105 -10.16 -1.53 4.30
C GLY A 105 -10.63 -2.54 3.26
N LYS A 106 -11.32 -2.08 2.21
CA LYS A 106 -11.80 -2.94 1.11
C LYS A 106 -10.67 -3.61 0.36
N ILE A 107 -9.58 -2.90 0.07
CA ILE A 107 -8.40 -3.48 -0.60
C ILE A 107 -7.75 -4.56 0.27
N VAL A 108 -7.53 -4.26 1.55
CA VAL A 108 -6.94 -5.22 2.50
C VAL A 108 -7.83 -6.44 2.67
N GLN A 109 -9.14 -6.25 2.86
CA GLN A 109 -10.11 -7.33 2.95
C GLN A 109 -10.09 -8.19 1.68
N GLY A 110 -10.14 -7.56 0.50
CA GLY A 110 -10.09 -8.23 -0.79
C GLY A 110 -8.84 -9.08 -0.96
N PHE A 111 -7.69 -8.54 -0.60
CA PHE A 111 -6.44 -9.28 -0.63
C PHE A 111 -6.45 -10.50 0.30
N LEU A 112 -6.89 -10.33 1.55
CA LEU A 112 -6.95 -11.42 2.52
C LEU A 112 -7.94 -12.51 2.09
N CYS A 113 -9.14 -12.14 1.64
CA CYS A 113 -10.13 -13.10 1.13
C CYS A 113 -9.56 -13.91 -0.04
N LYS A 114 -8.88 -13.28 -0.98
CA LYS A 114 -8.20 -13.96 -2.08
C LYS A 114 -7.19 -14.99 -1.58
N ILE A 115 -6.40 -14.65 -0.55
CA ILE A 115 -5.35 -15.55 -0.01
C ILE A 115 -5.94 -16.75 0.76
N ILE A 116 -7.04 -16.54 1.49
CA ILE A 116 -7.69 -17.61 2.26
C ILE A 116 -8.72 -18.41 1.45
N GLY A 117 -8.98 -18.00 0.20
CA GLY A 117 -9.90 -18.70 -0.70
C GLY A 117 -11.38 -18.46 -0.37
N ILE A 118 -11.72 -17.33 0.26
CA ILE A 118 -13.11 -16.92 0.46
C ILE A 118 -13.56 -16.13 -0.76
N THR A 119 -14.59 -16.66 -1.43
CA THR A 119 -15.28 -15.96 -2.52
C THR A 119 -16.37 -15.09 -1.91
N ASP A 120 -16.11 -13.83 -1.71
CA ASP A 120 -17.11 -12.85 -1.32
C ASP A 120 -17.68 -12.20 -2.60
N LYS A 121 -19.01 -12.24 -2.77
CA LYS A 121 -19.68 -11.64 -3.94
C LYS A 121 -19.57 -10.11 -3.98
N GLU A 122 -19.32 -9.50 -2.82
CA GLU A 122 -19.10 -8.05 -2.71
C GLU A 122 -17.64 -7.64 -2.92
N LEU A 123 -16.74 -8.64 -3.06
CA LEU A 123 -15.33 -8.39 -3.23
C LEU A 123 -15.06 -7.79 -4.60
N ARG A 124 -14.66 -6.54 -4.61
CA ARG A 124 -14.29 -5.83 -5.83
C ARG A 124 -12.88 -6.22 -6.24
N GLU A 125 -12.74 -7.26 -7.06
CA GLU A 125 -11.43 -7.65 -7.64
C GLU A 125 -10.78 -6.50 -8.43
N ASP A 126 -11.60 -5.58 -8.95
CA ASP A 126 -11.15 -4.37 -9.63
C ASP A 126 -10.24 -3.51 -8.75
N LEU A 127 -10.47 -3.46 -7.42
CA LEU A 127 -9.61 -2.72 -6.50
C LEU A 127 -8.19 -3.32 -6.43
N LEU A 128 -8.05 -4.64 -6.46
CA LEU A 128 -6.74 -5.29 -6.44
C LEU A 128 -5.96 -5.16 -7.75
N THR A 129 -6.64 -4.77 -8.82
CA THR A 129 -6.03 -4.50 -10.13
C THR A 129 -5.76 -3.02 -10.38
N GLY A 130 -6.07 -2.14 -9.43
CA GLY A 130 -5.91 -0.68 -9.56
C GLY A 130 -6.91 -0.02 -10.51
N LYS A 131 -8.02 -0.69 -10.84
CA LYS A 131 -9.07 -0.18 -11.73
C LYS A 131 -10.11 0.64 -10.97
N HIS A 132 -9.68 1.69 -10.34
CA HIS A 132 -10.54 2.61 -9.60
C HIS A 132 -9.99 4.03 -9.75
N GLU A 133 -10.84 5.06 -9.74
CA GLU A 133 -10.41 6.46 -9.95
C GLU A 133 -9.33 6.94 -8.96
N TRP A 134 -9.35 6.41 -7.74
CA TRP A 134 -8.39 6.73 -6.68
C TRP A 134 -7.26 5.71 -6.52
N LEU A 135 -7.10 4.79 -7.48
CA LEU A 135 -6.07 3.75 -7.39
C LEU A 135 -5.20 3.69 -8.63
N ILE A 136 -3.94 3.46 -8.42
CA ILE A 136 -3.02 3.05 -9.48
C ILE A 136 -2.26 1.79 -9.10
N CYS A 137 -2.00 0.94 -10.10
CA CYS A 137 -1.12 -0.19 -9.94
C CYS A 137 0.33 0.30 -9.87
N GLY A 138 1.06 -0.14 -8.84
CA GLY A 138 2.44 0.30 -8.62
C GLY A 138 2.54 1.64 -7.89
N THR A 139 3.32 2.58 -8.42
CA THR A 139 3.70 3.85 -7.80
C THR A 139 3.39 5.05 -8.70
N ASN A 140 3.13 6.21 -8.09
CA ASN A 140 3.07 7.50 -8.76
C ASN A 140 4.45 8.18 -8.89
N VAL A 141 5.51 7.58 -8.33
CA VAL A 141 6.87 8.12 -8.41
C VAL A 141 7.48 7.81 -9.78
N ASN A 142 7.99 8.83 -10.46
CA ASN A 142 8.76 8.63 -11.69
C ASN A 142 10.13 8.04 -11.36
N LEU A 143 10.33 6.77 -11.71
CA LEU A 143 11.57 6.04 -11.43
C LEU A 143 12.68 6.29 -12.47
N GLU A 144 12.36 6.88 -13.62
CA GLU A 144 13.32 7.15 -14.69
C GLU A 144 14.08 8.45 -14.50
N LYS A 145 13.52 9.43 -13.79
CA LYS A 145 14.22 10.67 -13.50
C LYS A 145 15.37 10.41 -12.54
N THR A 146 16.59 10.76 -12.95
CA THR A 146 17.75 10.87 -12.05
C THR A 146 17.48 11.99 -11.04
N ASP A 147 17.55 11.66 -9.75
CA ASP A 147 17.55 12.66 -8.69
C ASP A 147 18.86 13.45 -8.85
N HIS A 148 18.75 14.70 -9.28
CA HIS A 148 19.84 15.68 -9.29
C HIS A 148 19.94 16.38 -7.96
#